data_7a7c67df35b048ce190e14b3d7d75c2f
#
_entry.id   7a7c67df35b048ce190e14b3d7d75c2f
#
_cell.length_a   1.000
_cell.length_b   1.000
_cell.length_c   1.000
_cell.angle_alpha   90.00
_cell.angle_beta   90.00
_cell.angle_gamma   90.00
#
_symmetry.space_group_name_H-M   'P 1'
#
loop_
_entity.id
_entity.type
_entity.pdbx_description
1 polymer ?
#
loop_
_entity_poly.entity_id
_entity_poly.type
_entity_poly.pdbx_seq_one_letter_code
_entity_poly.pdbx_strand_id
1 'polypeptide(L)'
;VRQMIDNLSVDYDVNYDEFLSMLNGDGFINRVHIARYLTDKGITESVSDAFKTIINTKSKYFVKRREMTFEEGLDAVVRCGGLPSIAHFVEYGFTDEEIDEIATITAKATDTVGVELWHYKQNADFRRQIIDRCKKYDNLNIIFTAGSDFHGANKVQDIGEISLDELTADEQRFFDDQIKHTLEVFKNRNIIKDRD
;
A
#
# COMPACT_ATOMS: atom_id res chain seq x y z
N VAL A 1 1.11 -3.41 -19.10
CA VAL A 1 -0.25 -3.81 -19.52
C VAL A 1 -0.27 -4.09 -21.02
N ARG A 2 0.03 -3.13 -21.91
CA ARG A 2 -0.03 -3.31 -23.37
C ARG A 2 0.66 -4.60 -23.81
N GLN A 3 1.92 -4.77 -23.47
CA GLN A 3 2.70 -5.96 -23.86
C GLN A 3 2.09 -7.28 -23.33
N MET A 4 1.38 -7.25 -22.20
CA MET A 4 0.64 -8.45 -21.73
C MET A 4 -0.55 -8.76 -22.62
N ILE A 5 -1.28 -7.76 -23.08
CA ILE A 5 -2.40 -7.96 -24.02
C ILE A 5 -1.88 -8.43 -25.38
N ASP A 6 -0.78 -7.85 -25.86
CA ASP A 6 -0.12 -8.28 -27.11
C ASP A 6 0.35 -9.76 -26.98
N ASN A 7 0.88 -10.18 -25.84
CA ASN A 7 1.24 -11.58 -25.59
C ASN A 7 -0.01 -12.49 -25.55
N LEU A 8 -1.10 -12.03 -24.94
CA LEU A 8 -2.36 -12.79 -24.85
C LEU A 8 -3.03 -12.94 -26.22
N SER A 9 -2.90 -11.96 -27.11
CA SER A 9 -3.53 -11.99 -28.45
C SER A 9 -3.00 -13.10 -29.36
N VAL A 10 -1.88 -13.74 -28.99
CA VAL A 10 -1.35 -14.89 -29.71
C VAL A 10 -2.25 -16.13 -29.58
N ASP A 11 -2.90 -16.30 -28.41
CA ASP A 11 -3.65 -17.49 -28.09
C ASP A 11 -5.15 -17.22 -27.82
N TYR A 12 -5.51 -15.97 -27.59
CA TYR A 12 -6.89 -15.56 -27.27
C TYR A 12 -7.35 -14.42 -28.19
N ASP A 13 -8.64 -14.38 -28.43
CA ASP A 13 -9.27 -13.28 -29.19
C ASP A 13 -9.38 -12.02 -28.33
N VAL A 14 -8.25 -11.35 -28.13
CA VAL A 14 -8.12 -10.10 -27.37
C VAL A 14 -7.21 -9.12 -28.11
N ASN A 15 -7.51 -7.82 -28.00
CA ASN A 15 -6.65 -6.78 -28.55
C ASN A 15 -6.65 -5.54 -27.64
N TYR A 16 -5.61 -4.71 -27.81
CA TYR A 16 -5.39 -3.58 -26.92
C TYR A 16 -6.40 -2.44 -27.11
N ASP A 17 -6.88 -2.21 -28.32
CA ASP A 17 -7.83 -1.12 -28.61
C ASP A 17 -9.21 -1.45 -28.04
N GLU A 18 -9.65 -2.69 -28.16
CA GLU A 18 -10.86 -3.18 -27.52
C GLU A 18 -10.75 -3.07 -25.99
N PHE A 19 -9.62 -3.53 -25.43
CA PHE A 19 -9.35 -3.40 -24.01
C PHE A 19 -9.45 -1.94 -23.54
N LEU A 20 -8.84 -0.98 -24.26
CA LEU A 20 -8.93 0.43 -23.91
C LEU A 20 -10.37 0.98 -23.98
N SER A 21 -11.16 0.51 -24.93
CA SER A 21 -12.55 0.95 -25.08
C SER A 21 -13.46 0.54 -23.91
N MET A 22 -13.09 -0.51 -23.19
CA MET A 22 -13.81 -0.99 -22.01
C MET A 22 -13.45 -0.22 -20.73
N LEU A 23 -12.39 0.59 -20.76
CA LEU A 23 -11.97 1.38 -19.60
C LEU A 23 -12.75 2.69 -19.55
N ASN A 24 -13.63 2.84 -18.57
CA ASN A 24 -14.48 4.03 -18.37
C ASN A 24 -13.70 5.24 -17.83
N GLY A 25 -12.53 5.55 -18.38
CA GLY A 25 -11.72 6.72 -17.96
C GLY A 25 -10.86 6.50 -16.74
N ASP A 26 -10.61 5.26 -16.33
CA ASP A 26 -9.68 4.91 -15.24
C ASP A 26 -8.26 5.38 -15.57
N GLY A 27 -7.77 6.34 -14.80
CA GLY A 27 -6.47 6.98 -15.07
C GLY A 27 -5.25 6.06 -14.93
N PHE A 28 -5.36 4.96 -14.17
CA PHE A 28 -4.26 4.01 -13.93
C PHE A 28 -4.66 2.58 -14.30
N ILE A 29 -4.08 2.09 -15.41
CA ILE A 29 -4.36 0.75 -15.94
C ILE A 29 -3.41 -0.27 -15.33
N ASN A 30 -3.96 -1.35 -14.75
CA ASN A 30 -3.21 -2.42 -14.11
C ASN A 30 -3.71 -3.83 -14.51
N ARG A 31 -3.14 -4.89 -13.91
CA ARG A 31 -3.52 -6.28 -14.22
C ARG A 31 -4.95 -6.66 -13.85
N VAL A 32 -5.58 -5.95 -12.90
CA VAL A 32 -6.99 -6.21 -12.54
C VAL A 32 -7.90 -5.88 -13.73
N HIS A 33 -7.56 -4.83 -14.48
CA HIS A 33 -8.32 -4.48 -15.71
C HIS A 33 -8.16 -5.55 -16.79
N ILE A 34 -6.96 -6.15 -16.94
CA ILE A 34 -6.77 -7.29 -17.84
C ILE A 34 -7.63 -8.48 -17.38
N ALA A 35 -7.62 -8.79 -16.08
CA ALA A 35 -8.42 -9.89 -15.54
C ALA A 35 -9.92 -9.69 -15.79
N ARG A 36 -10.44 -8.47 -15.58
CA ARG A 36 -11.83 -8.12 -15.90
C ARG A 36 -12.13 -8.30 -17.38
N TYR A 37 -11.26 -7.79 -18.26
CA TYR A 37 -11.41 -7.93 -19.69
C TYR A 37 -11.49 -9.40 -20.13
N LEU A 38 -10.62 -10.27 -19.61
CA LEU A 38 -10.65 -11.70 -19.87
C LEU A 38 -11.94 -12.36 -19.37
N THR A 39 -12.46 -11.92 -18.23
CA THR A 39 -13.71 -12.41 -17.67
C THR A 39 -14.91 -11.94 -18.50
N ASP A 40 -14.94 -10.68 -18.89
CA ASP A 40 -16.01 -10.11 -19.74
C ASP A 40 -16.07 -10.73 -21.13
N LYS A 41 -14.90 -11.16 -21.66
CA LYS A 41 -14.79 -11.95 -22.90
C LYS A 41 -15.16 -13.42 -22.72
N GLY A 42 -15.47 -13.88 -21.50
CA GLY A 42 -15.77 -15.28 -21.20
C GLY A 42 -14.56 -16.23 -21.30
N ILE A 43 -13.34 -15.69 -21.32
CA ILE A 43 -12.09 -16.46 -21.37
C ILE A 43 -11.78 -17.08 -20.00
N THR A 44 -12.19 -16.42 -18.91
CA THR A 44 -12.08 -16.90 -17.53
C THR A 44 -13.41 -16.78 -16.80
N GLU A 45 -13.62 -17.62 -15.80
CA GLU A 45 -14.86 -17.63 -15.01
C GLU A 45 -14.98 -16.42 -14.07
N SER A 46 -13.83 -15.89 -13.62
CA SER A 46 -13.77 -14.75 -12.71
C SER A 46 -12.41 -14.04 -12.78
N VAL A 47 -12.35 -12.85 -12.20
CA VAL A 47 -11.08 -12.11 -12.00
C VAL A 47 -10.06 -12.95 -11.23
N SER A 48 -10.50 -13.67 -10.19
CA SER A 48 -9.63 -14.57 -9.42
C SER A 48 -9.10 -15.72 -10.27
N ASP A 49 -9.93 -16.31 -11.12
CA ASP A 49 -9.53 -17.36 -12.06
C ASP A 49 -8.49 -16.85 -13.06
N ALA A 50 -8.69 -15.67 -13.64
CA ALA A 50 -7.72 -15.05 -14.53
C ALA A 50 -6.33 -14.93 -13.89
N PHE A 51 -6.25 -14.49 -12.64
CA PHE A 51 -4.98 -14.40 -11.91
C PHE A 51 -4.36 -15.76 -11.62
N LYS A 52 -5.14 -16.80 -11.38
CA LYS A 52 -4.63 -18.15 -11.09
C LYS A 52 -4.15 -18.87 -12.34
N THR A 53 -4.84 -18.72 -13.44
CA THR A 53 -4.66 -19.56 -14.65
C THR A 53 -3.88 -18.86 -15.74
N ILE A 54 -4.23 -17.61 -16.10
CA ILE A 54 -3.73 -16.96 -17.31
C ILE A 54 -2.67 -15.91 -17.04
N ILE A 55 -2.91 -14.98 -16.10
CA ILE A 55 -2.03 -13.81 -15.87
C ILE A 55 -1.24 -13.89 -14.55
N ASN A 56 -0.99 -15.11 -14.02
CA ASN A 56 -0.09 -15.29 -12.88
C ASN A 56 1.37 -14.98 -13.25
N THR A 57 2.21 -14.82 -12.23
CA THR A 57 3.63 -14.44 -12.41
C THR A 57 4.50 -15.47 -13.12
N LYS A 58 4.03 -16.73 -13.25
CA LYS A 58 4.71 -17.82 -13.96
C LYS A 58 4.20 -18.01 -15.39
N SER A 59 3.18 -17.26 -15.76
CA SER A 59 2.56 -17.36 -17.08
C SER A 59 3.47 -16.82 -18.18
N LYS A 60 3.43 -17.44 -19.37
CA LYS A 60 4.12 -16.95 -20.57
C LYS A 60 3.63 -15.57 -21.04
N TYR A 61 2.45 -15.14 -20.63
CA TYR A 61 1.90 -13.84 -20.95
C TYR A 61 2.32 -12.75 -19.98
N PHE A 62 2.90 -13.14 -18.81
CA PHE A 62 3.30 -12.20 -17.78
C PHE A 62 4.52 -11.39 -18.21
N VAL A 63 4.39 -10.08 -18.07
CA VAL A 63 5.51 -9.16 -18.27
C VAL A 63 5.91 -8.59 -16.92
N LYS A 64 7.13 -8.94 -16.47
CA LYS A 64 7.68 -8.41 -15.22
C LYS A 64 7.84 -6.90 -15.35
N ARG A 65 7.21 -6.17 -14.43
CA ARG A 65 7.41 -4.73 -14.31
C ARG A 65 8.76 -4.47 -13.62
N ARG A 66 9.45 -3.40 -13.99
CA ARG A 66 10.53 -2.90 -13.15
C ARG A 66 9.91 -2.52 -11.81
N GLU A 67 10.35 -3.17 -10.76
CA GLU A 67 10.00 -2.84 -9.39
C GLU A 67 10.95 -1.74 -8.94
N MET A 68 10.41 -0.72 -8.28
CA MET A 68 11.24 0.27 -7.58
C MET A 68 11.81 -0.40 -6.33
N THR A 69 13.06 -0.11 -6.01
CA THR A 69 13.59 -0.47 -4.69
C THR A 69 12.94 0.39 -3.61
N PHE A 70 13.12 -0.01 -2.35
CA PHE A 70 12.62 0.78 -1.22
C PHE A 70 13.20 2.20 -1.25
N GLU A 71 14.51 2.33 -1.51
CA GLU A 71 15.21 3.61 -1.62
C GLU A 71 14.67 4.48 -2.76
N GLU A 72 14.45 3.89 -3.95
CA GLU A 72 13.90 4.62 -5.11
C GLU A 72 12.50 5.15 -4.81
N GLY A 73 11.65 4.35 -4.12
CA GLY A 73 10.31 4.74 -3.72
C GLY A 73 10.32 5.85 -2.67
N LEU A 74 11.16 5.70 -1.66
CA LEU A 74 11.33 6.67 -0.59
C LEU A 74 11.81 8.02 -1.14
N ASP A 75 12.87 8.02 -1.97
CA ASP A 75 13.42 9.22 -2.61
C ASP A 75 12.38 9.92 -3.49
N ALA A 76 11.58 9.16 -4.24
CA ALA A 76 10.51 9.72 -5.07
C ALA A 76 9.45 10.47 -4.22
N VAL A 77 9.00 9.87 -3.11
CA VAL A 77 8.03 10.51 -2.19
C VAL A 77 8.62 11.79 -1.59
N VAL A 78 9.84 11.73 -1.07
CA VAL A 78 10.51 12.86 -0.42
C VAL A 78 10.74 14.01 -1.41
N ARG A 79 11.23 13.74 -2.62
CA ARG A 79 11.46 14.77 -3.65
C ARG A 79 10.16 15.43 -4.13
N CYS A 80 9.04 14.74 -4.07
CA CYS A 80 7.74 15.33 -4.35
C CYS A 80 7.18 16.16 -3.17
N GLY A 81 7.91 16.32 -2.06
CA GLY A 81 7.47 16.99 -0.86
C GLY A 81 6.50 16.17 -0.02
N GLY A 82 6.34 14.87 -0.33
CA GLY A 82 5.50 13.95 0.41
C GLY A 82 6.14 13.47 1.71
N LEU A 83 5.32 12.86 2.56
CA LEU A 83 5.74 12.17 3.77
C LEU A 83 5.61 10.66 3.54
N PRO A 84 6.71 9.90 3.52
CA PRO A 84 6.63 8.46 3.35
C PRO A 84 6.01 7.79 4.58
N SER A 85 5.16 6.79 4.37
CA SER A 85 4.62 5.94 5.42
C SER A 85 4.66 4.49 5.00
N ILE A 86 5.14 3.61 5.89
CA ILE A 86 5.16 2.17 5.67
C ILE A 86 3.79 1.63 6.04
N ALA A 87 3.04 1.20 5.02
CA ALA A 87 1.69 0.69 5.16
C ALA A 87 1.68 -0.78 5.63
N HIS A 88 0.57 -1.23 6.27
CA HIS A 88 0.29 -2.62 6.71
C HIS A 88 1.53 -3.40 7.17
N PHE A 89 2.29 -2.82 8.09
CA PHE A 89 3.60 -3.29 8.54
C PHE A 89 3.62 -4.77 8.97
N VAL A 90 2.50 -5.26 9.53
CA VAL A 90 2.35 -6.65 9.97
C VAL A 90 2.43 -7.67 8.82
N GLU A 91 2.09 -7.27 7.60
CA GLU A 91 2.00 -8.20 6.46
C GLU A 91 3.36 -8.61 5.91
N TYR A 92 4.42 -7.84 6.20
CA TYR A 92 5.75 -8.13 5.67
C TYR A 92 6.51 -9.16 6.50
N GLY A 93 6.23 -9.30 7.80
CA GLY A 93 6.93 -10.21 8.68
C GLY A 93 8.43 -9.92 8.79
N PHE A 94 8.80 -8.65 8.76
CA PHE A 94 10.20 -8.21 8.82
C PHE A 94 10.95 -8.74 10.03
N THR A 95 12.18 -9.19 9.81
CA THR A 95 13.13 -9.48 10.89
C THR A 95 13.64 -8.18 11.52
N ASP A 96 14.29 -8.28 12.68
CA ASP A 96 14.87 -7.10 13.33
C ASP A 96 15.98 -6.45 12.46
N GLU A 97 16.77 -7.26 11.76
CA GLU A 97 17.81 -6.79 10.83
C GLU A 97 17.22 -6.04 9.64
N GLU A 98 16.11 -6.50 9.08
CA GLU A 98 15.41 -5.82 7.97
C GLU A 98 14.81 -4.50 8.44
N ILE A 99 14.30 -4.43 9.67
CA ILE A 99 13.79 -3.18 10.26
C ILE A 99 14.94 -2.18 10.49
N ASP A 100 16.09 -2.63 10.98
CA ASP A 100 17.28 -1.80 11.15
C ASP A 100 17.80 -1.27 9.80
N GLU A 101 17.76 -2.07 8.75
CA GLU A 101 18.12 -1.66 7.39
C GLU A 101 17.14 -0.60 6.86
N ILE A 102 15.83 -0.84 6.97
CA ILE A 102 14.76 0.11 6.59
C ILE A 102 14.95 1.44 7.31
N ALA A 103 15.18 1.43 8.62
CA ALA A 103 15.41 2.64 9.41
C ALA A 103 16.67 3.39 8.97
N THR A 104 17.76 2.65 8.69
CA THR A 104 19.03 3.22 8.19
C THR A 104 18.87 3.90 6.84
N ILE A 105 18.16 3.25 5.90
CA ILE A 105 17.88 3.80 4.57
C ILE A 105 16.99 5.04 4.72
N THR A 106 15.96 4.95 5.54
CA THR A 106 15.03 6.06 5.78
C THR A 106 15.73 7.29 6.34
N ALA A 107 16.58 7.13 7.34
CA ALA A 107 17.30 8.22 7.98
C ALA A 107 18.26 8.98 7.03
N LYS A 108 18.68 8.36 5.93
CA LYS A 108 19.47 9.02 4.88
C LYS A 108 18.63 9.91 3.97
N ALA A 109 17.34 9.60 3.82
CA ALA A 109 16.44 10.26 2.87
C ALA A 109 15.55 11.32 3.55
N THR A 110 15.16 11.10 4.79
CA THR A 110 14.24 11.99 5.53
C THR A 110 14.45 11.88 7.04
N ASP A 111 14.07 12.92 7.75
CA ASP A 111 14.02 12.95 9.22
C ASP A 111 12.70 12.43 9.80
N THR A 112 11.67 12.26 8.95
CA THR A 112 10.32 11.90 9.39
C THR A 112 9.74 10.80 8.51
N VAL A 113 9.20 9.75 9.16
CA VAL A 113 8.56 8.62 8.49
C VAL A 113 7.30 8.18 9.23
N GLY A 114 6.26 7.83 8.48
CA GLY A 114 5.08 7.18 9.01
C GLY A 114 5.26 5.66 9.11
N VAL A 115 4.68 5.07 10.14
CA VAL A 115 4.49 3.62 10.27
C VAL A 115 3.02 3.37 10.55
N GLU A 116 2.36 2.60 9.70
CA GLU A 116 0.96 2.26 9.94
C GLU A 116 0.86 1.29 11.11
N LEU A 117 0.35 1.81 12.22
CA LEU A 117 0.24 1.09 13.48
C LEU A 117 -1.18 0.56 13.70
N TRP A 118 -2.19 1.24 13.19
CA TRP A 118 -3.59 0.82 13.28
C TRP A 118 -4.08 0.35 11.92
N HIS A 119 -4.15 -0.97 11.81
CA HIS A 119 -4.63 -1.68 10.64
C HIS A 119 -5.44 -2.89 11.13
N TYR A 120 -6.49 -3.30 10.43
CA TYR A 120 -7.41 -4.34 10.88
C TYR A 120 -6.74 -5.70 11.22
N LYS A 121 -5.56 -5.98 10.68
CA LYS A 121 -4.78 -7.20 10.99
C LYS A 121 -3.83 -7.06 12.16
N GLN A 122 -3.70 -5.87 12.75
CA GLN A 122 -2.73 -5.60 13.80
C GLN A 122 -3.41 -5.64 15.17
N ASN A 123 -3.07 -6.65 15.96
CA ASN A 123 -3.54 -6.75 17.34
C ASN A 123 -2.72 -5.86 18.31
N ALA A 124 -3.17 -5.75 19.55
CA ALA A 124 -2.54 -4.92 20.58
C ALA A 124 -1.10 -5.33 20.89
N ASP A 125 -0.78 -6.63 20.89
CA ASP A 125 0.57 -7.12 21.17
C ASP A 125 1.54 -6.72 20.06
N PHE A 126 1.13 -6.82 18.80
CA PHE A 126 1.92 -6.38 17.67
C PHE A 126 2.16 -4.87 17.70
N ARG A 127 1.11 -4.06 18.00
CA ARG A 127 1.26 -2.61 18.12
C ARG A 127 2.29 -2.24 19.20
N ARG A 128 2.23 -2.87 20.37
CA ARG A 128 3.23 -2.65 21.45
C ARG A 128 4.65 -2.97 21.01
N GLN A 129 4.84 -4.10 20.32
CA GLN A 129 6.16 -4.51 19.80
C GLN A 129 6.71 -3.48 18.80
N ILE A 130 5.88 -2.97 17.88
CA ILE A 130 6.32 -1.95 16.91
C ILE A 130 6.67 -0.63 17.61
N ILE A 131 5.85 -0.17 18.55
CA ILE A 131 6.15 1.03 19.33
C ILE A 131 7.50 0.89 20.06
N ASP A 132 7.73 -0.24 20.71
CA ASP A 132 8.98 -0.48 21.44
C ASP A 132 10.21 -0.57 20.51
N ARG A 133 10.06 -1.16 19.34
CA ARG A 133 11.09 -1.16 18.28
C ARG A 133 11.40 0.25 17.78
N CYS A 134 10.38 1.04 17.51
CA CYS A 134 10.54 2.40 17.03
C CYS A 134 11.33 3.31 17.99
N LYS A 135 11.27 3.05 19.29
CA LYS A 135 12.05 3.80 20.32
C LYS A 135 13.56 3.69 20.15
N LYS A 136 14.07 2.72 19.38
CA LYS A 136 15.50 2.56 19.10
C LYS A 136 16.04 3.60 18.11
N TYR A 137 15.16 4.24 17.35
CA TYR A 137 15.53 5.12 16.23
C TYR A 137 15.26 6.59 16.58
N ASP A 138 16.01 7.11 17.58
CA ASP A 138 15.88 8.47 18.10
C ASP A 138 16.28 9.57 17.10
N ASN A 139 16.98 9.19 16.03
CA ASN A 139 17.33 10.05 14.90
C ASN A 139 16.21 10.19 13.85
N LEU A 140 15.09 9.48 14.00
CA LEU A 140 13.91 9.57 13.15
C LEU A 140 12.71 10.06 13.94
N ASN A 141 12.03 11.07 13.40
CA ASN A 141 10.70 11.44 13.86
C ASN A 141 9.68 10.45 13.30
N ILE A 142 9.37 9.40 14.05
CA ILE A 142 8.41 8.37 13.64
C ILE A 142 7.01 8.82 14.06
N ILE A 143 6.13 8.94 13.07
CA ILE A 143 4.70 9.17 13.31
C ILE A 143 3.92 7.88 13.05
N PHE A 144 2.90 7.64 13.85
CA PHE A 144 2.06 6.47 13.67
C PHE A 144 0.80 6.83 12.88
N THR A 145 0.53 6.05 11.84
CA THR A 145 -0.60 6.25 10.94
C THR A 145 -1.63 5.12 11.09
N ALA A 146 -2.79 5.31 10.50
CA ALA A 146 -3.89 4.34 10.52
C ALA A 146 -4.50 4.20 9.12
N GLY A 147 -4.94 2.99 8.77
CA GLY A 147 -5.63 2.72 7.51
C GLY A 147 -6.38 1.39 7.52
N SER A 148 -7.51 1.34 6.82
CA SER A 148 -8.32 0.12 6.67
C SER A 148 -7.89 -0.76 5.50
N ASP A 149 -6.99 -0.28 4.65
CA ASP A 149 -6.61 -0.94 3.41
C ASP A 149 -7.83 -1.30 2.54
N PHE A 150 -8.86 -0.43 2.56
CA PHE A 150 -10.09 -0.63 1.82
C PHE A 150 -9.86 -0.64 0.32
N HIS A 151 -10.34 -1.69 -0.36
CA HIS A 151 -10.21 -1.90 -1.81
C HIS A 151 -11.57 -2.18 -2.48
N GLY A 152 -12.64 -1.58 -1.99
CA GLY A 152 -13.99 -1.81 -2.51
C GLY A 152 -14.58 -3.15 -2.09
N ALA A 153 -15.64 -3.57 -2.77
CA ALA A 153 -16.41 -4.76 -2.44
C ALA A 153 -15.63 -6.10 -2.50
N ASN A 154 -14.36 -6.07 -2.90
CA ASN A 154 -13.49 -7.26 -2.96
C ASN A 154 -12.82 -7.62 -1.63
N LYS A 155 -12.95 -6.77 -0.61
CA LYS A 155 -12.43 -7.00 0.74
C LYS A 155 -13.56 -6.92 1.77
N VAL A 156 -13.35 -7.57 2.90
CA VAL A 156 -14.35 -7.63 3.99
C VAL A 156 -14.39 -6.32 4.79
N GLN A 157 -13.28 -5.54 4.79
CA GLN A 157 -13.13 -4.32 5.55
C GLN A 157 -13.86 -3.14 4.92
N ASP A 158 -14.52 -2.34 5.76
CA ASP A 158 -15.08 -1.06 5.39
C ASP A 158 -14.07 0.09 5.52
N ILE A 159 -14.42 1.23 4.90
CA ILE A 159 -13.62 2.45 5.03
C ILE A 159 -13.56 2.86 6.50
N GLY A 160 -12.33 3.02 7.03
CA GLY A 160 -12.11 3.46 8.41
C GLY A 160 -12.16 2.33 9.45
N GLU A 161 -12.32 1.09 9.05
CA GLU A 161 -12.23 -0.07 9.96
C GLU A 161 -10.75 -0.36 10.29
N ILE A 162 -10.30 0.07 11.47
CA ILE A 162 -8.89 0.06 11.90
C ILE A 162 -8.66 -0.66 13.24
N SER A 163 -9.57 -1.54 13.68
CA SER A 163 -9.44 -2.34 14.92
C SER A 163 -9.18 -1.51 16.18
N LEU A 164 -10.03 -0.51 16.44
CA LEU A 164 -9.98 0.30 17.67
C LEU A 164 -10.78 -0.29 18.82
N ASP A 165 -11.61 -1.28 18.59
CA ASP A 165 -12.62 -1.77 19.53
C ASP A 165 -12.05 -2.41 20.80
N GLU A 166 -10.76 -2.72 20.84
CA GLU A 166 -10.08 -3.38 21.94
C GLU A 166 -9.03 -2.50 22.65
N LEU A 167 -9.05 -1.18 22.42
CA LEU A 167 -8.09 -0.29 23.05
C LEU A 167 -8.40 -0.07 24.52
N THR A 168 -7.40 -0.22 25.38
CA THR A 168 -7.46 0.27 26.76
C THR A 168 -7.52 1.81 26.77
N ALA A 169 -7.91 2.40 27.91
CA ALA A 169 -7.97 3.87 28.03
C ALA A 169 -6.60 4.55 27.78
N ASP A 170 -5.49 3.87 28.08
CA ASP A 170 -4.14 4.39 27.83
C ASP A 170 -3.76 4.28 26.36
N GLU A 171 -4.12 3.18 25.69
CA GLU A 171 -3.94 3.01 24.26
C GLU A 171 -4.80 3.98 23.45
N GLN A 172 -6.02 4.27 23.89
CA GLN A 172 -6.88 5.28 23.26
C GLN A 172 -6.26 6.68 23.38
N ARG A 173 -5.76 7.06 24.57
CA ARG A 173 -5.06 8.34 24.74
C ARG A 173 -3.82 8.43 23.85
N PHE A 174 -3.03 7.36 23.79
CA PHE A 174 -1.86 7.29 22.90
C PHE A 174 -2.28 7.46 21.43
N PHE A 175 -3.34 6.78 20.98
CA PHE A 175 -3.88 6.96 19.63
C PHE A 175 -4.27 8.41 19.36
N ASP A 176 -5.04 9.03 20.24
CA ASP A 176 -5.49 10.42 20.07
C ASP A 176 -4.32 11.40 20.00
N ASP A 177 -3.29 11.18 20.81
CA ASP A 177 -2.08 12.02 20.81
C ASP A 177 -1.25 11.82 19.55
N GLN A 178 -1.15 10.58 19.03
CA GLN A 178 -0.48 10.31 17.76
C GLN A 178 -1.21 10.93 16.57
N ILE A 179 -2.54 10.91 16.54
CA ILE A 179 -3.32 11.59 15.50
C ILE A 179 -3.06 13.11 15.52
N LYS A 180 -3.07 13.73 16.70
CA LYS A 180 -2.74 15.15 16.82
C LYS A 180 -1.33 15.46 16.33
N HIS A 181 -0.34 14.68 16.77
CA HIS A 181 1.05 14.82 16.35
C HIS A 181 1.20 14.68 14.83
N THR A 182 0.58 13.66 14.23
CA THR A 182 0.58 13.45 12.78
C THR A 182 -0.01 14.64 12.02
N LEU A 183 -1.13 15.20 12.51
CA LEU A 183 -1.74 16.39 11.90
C LEU A 183 -0.83 17.60 12.00
N GLU A 184 -0.14 17.81 13.12
CA GLU A 184 0.84 18.90 13.29
C GLU A 184 2.02 18.75 12.32
N VAL A 185 2.56 17.54 12.16
CA VAL A 185 3.62 17.26 11.18
C VAL A 185 3.16 17.57 9.76
N PHE A 186 1.93 17.19 9.39
CA PHE A 186 1.36 17.47 8.07
C PHE A 186 1.16 18.96 7.82
N LYS A 187 0.69 19.72 8.83
CA LYS A 187 0.56 21.19 8.76
C LYS A 187 1.92 21.85 8.58
N ASN A 188 2.89 21.48 9.40
CA ASN A 188 4.24 22.07 9.37
C ASN A 188 4.96 21.81 8.04
N ARG A 189 4.62 20.72 7.35
CA ARG A 189 5.13 20.39 6.01
C ARG A 189 4.26 20.92 4.86
N ASN A 190 3.21 21.67 5.15
CA ASN A 190 2.21 22.17 4.18
C ASN A 190 1.52 21.08 3.36
N ILE A 191 1.47 19.83 3.88
CA ILE A 191 0.78 18.70 3.25
C ILE A 191 -0.74 18.90 3.36
N ILE A 192 -1.20 19.44 4.48
CA ILE A 192 -2.61 19.86 4.68
C ILE A 192 -2.66 21.34 5.07
N LYS A 193 -3.74 22.00 4.66
CA LYS A 193 -4.02 23.40 5.06
C LYS A 193 -5.16 23.39 6.08
N ASP A 194 -5.13 24.35 7.01
CA ASP A 194 -6.32 24.60 7.83
C ASP A 194 -7.47 24.97 6.88
N ARG A 195 -8.64 24.38 7.09
CA ARG A 195 -9.86 24.85 6.43
C ARG A 195 -10.35 26.04 7.24
N ASP A 196 -10.39 27.20 6.59
CA ASP A 196 -11.06 28.39 7.12
C ASP A 196 -12.54 28.10 7.42
#